data_6abaa5dc62d4d2284212d1924404200d
#
_entry.id   6abaa5dc62d4d2284212d1924404200d
#
_cell.length_a   1.000
_cell.length_b   1.000
_cell.length_c   1.000
_cell.angle_alpha   90.00
_cell.angle_beta   90.00
_cell.angle_gamma   90.00
#
_symmetry.space_group_name_H-M   'P 1'
#
loop_
_entity.id
_entity.type
_entity.pdbx_description
1 polymer ?
#
loop_
_entity_poly.entity_id
_entity_poly.type
_entity_poly.pdbx_seq_one_letter_code
_entity_poly.pdbx_strand_id
1 'polypeptide(L)'
;MTTPEFANTPEPPYYAVIFSSLRSDGDNGYGRMAERLIELAARQPGFLGVESARNPDGFGITVSYWTTPEAISDWKANVEHLAALVLGKRLWYSHFELRIAKVERAYGKQPTRSY
;
A
#
# COMPACT_ATOMS: atom_id res chain seq x y z
N MET A 1 13.11 4.18 -15.09
CA MET A 1 12.05 4.82 -14.31
C MET A 1 10.69 4.36 -14.80
N THR A 2 9.84 3.94 -13.91
CA THR A 2 8.51 3.47 -14.30
C THR A 2 7.55 4.64 -14.39
N THR A 3 6.62 4.54 -15.34
CA THR A 3 5.51 5.48 -15.43
C THR A 3 4.59 5.26 -14.25
N PRO A 4 4.08 6.31 -13.60
CA PRO A 4 3.09 6.13 -12.57
C PRO A 4 1.87 5.38 -13.09
N GLU A 5 1.38 4.44 -12.30
CA GLU A 5 0.23 3.64 -12.67
C GLU A 5 -0.89 3.82 -11.65
N PHE A 6 -2.09 4.00 -12.16
CA PHE A 6 -3.28 4.00 -11.35
C PHE A 6 -3.72 2.57 -11.06
N ALA A 7 -4.15 2.31 -9.85
CA ALA A 7 -4.75 1.02 -9.53
C ALA A 7 -6.04 0.87 -10.33
N ASN A 8 -6.26 -0.33 -10.85
CA ASN A 8 -7.47 -0.62 -11.63
C ASN A 8 -8.51 -1.25 -10.70
N THR A 9 -9.31 -0.41 -10.08
CA THR A 9 -10.29 -0.86 -9.08
C THR A 9 -11.65 -1.12 -9.71
N PRO A 10 -12.45 -2.03 -9.13
CA PRO A 10 -13.81 -2.31 -9.61
C PRO A 10 -14.78 -1.20 -9.18
N GLU A 11 -16.03 -1.37 -9.50
CA GLU A 11 -17.08 -0.48 -8.99
C GLU A 11 -17.12 -0.53 -7.47
N PRO A 12 -17.27 0.63 -6.80
CA PRO A 12 -17.41 0.66 -5.34
C PRO A 12 -18.69 -0.08 -4.89
N PRO A 13 -18.74 -0.49 -3.61
CA PRO A 13 -17.78 -0.15 -2.57
C PRO A 13 -16.57 -1.08 -2.53
N TYR A 14 -15.47 -0.53 -2.08
CA TYR A 14 -14.27 -1.31 -1.73
C TYR A 14 -13.52 -0.54 -0.64
N TYR A 15 -12.35 -1.01 -0.23
CA TYR A 15 -11.69 -0.44 0.93
C TYR A 15 -10.27 -0.04 0.60
N ALA A 16 -9.78 0.98 1.27
CA ALA A 16 -8.42 1.49 1.09
C ALA A 16 -7.67 1.46 2.41
N VAL A 17 -6.42 1.04 2.35
CA VAL A 17 -5.48 1.18 3.44
C VAL A 17 -4.52 2.29 3.04
N ILE A 18 -4.53 3.38 3.81
CA ILE A 18 -3.70 4.55 3.54
C ILE A 18 -2.56 4.52 4.54
N PHE A 19 -1.36 4.29 4.04
CA PHE A 19 -0.15 4.21 4.84
C PHE A 19 0.72 5.42 4.55
N SER A 20 0.77 6.34 5.51
CA SER A 20 1.61 7.54 5.43
C SER A 20 2.83 7.29 6.31
N SER A 21 4.02 7.52 5.80
CA SER A 21 5.23 7.16 6.52
C SER A 21 6.39 8.10 6.23
N LEU A 22 7.28 8.20 7.21
CA LEU A 22 8.53 8.92 7.07
C LEU A 22 9.68 7.91 7.23
N ARG A 23 10.49 7.79 6.19
CA ARG A 23 11.60 6.84 6.19
C ARG A 23 12.70 7.26 7.14
N SER A 24 13.31 6.27 7.80
CA SER A 24 14.55 6.47 8.53
C SER A 24 15.71 6.58 7.53
N ASP A 25 16.86 7.08 8.00
CA ASP A 25 18.04 7.16 7.17
C ASP A 25 18.56 5.77 6.80
N GLY A 26 19.12 5.66 5.60
CA GLY A 26 19.71 4.43 5.10
C GLY A 26 18.68 3.45 4.59
N ASP A 27 19.09 2.54 3.71
CA ASP A 27 18.18 1.57 3.13
C ASP A 27 17.81 0.45 4.09
N ASN A 28 18.81 -0.12 4.77
CA ASN A 28 18.62 -1.20 5.74
C ASN A 28 17.75 -2.35 5.22
N GLY A 29 17.84 -2.65 3.91
CA GLY A 29 17.04 -3.70 3.29
C GLY A 29 15.63 -3.29 2.93
N TYR A 30 15.28 -2.02 3.09
CA TYR A 30 13.92 -1.53 2.84
C TYR A 30 13.46 -1.77 1.41
N GLY A 31 14.28 -1.41 0.42
CA GLY A 31 13.88 -1.53 -0.97
C GLY A 31 13.49 -2.95 -1.35
N ARG A 32 14.30 -3.91 -0.94
CA ARG A 32 14.03 -5.32 -1.22
C ARG A 32 12.78 -5.81 -0.50
N MET A 33 12.61 -5.42 0.76
CA MET A 33 11.44 -5.86 1.52
C MET A 33 10.17 -5.20 1.01
N ALA A 34 10.23 -3.93 0.61
CA ALA A 34 9.08 -3.25 0.05
C ALA A 34 8.58 -3.93 -1.22
N GLU A 35 9.49 -4.33 -2.11
CA GLU A 35 9.14 -5.07 -3.31
C GLU A 35 8.49 -6.41 -2.98
N ARG A 36 9.06 -7.12 -2.02
CA ARG A 36 8.53 -8.41 -1.61
C ARG A 36 7.14 -8.28 -0.99
N LEU A 37 6.91 -7.25 -0.19
CA LEU A 37 5.60 -7.03 0.41
C LEU A 37 4.54 -6.77 -0.65
N ILE A 38 4.87 -6.00 -1.69
CA ILE A 38 3.95 -5.76 -2.80
C ILE A 38 3.64 -7.06 -3.54
N GLU A 39 4.66 -7.88 -3.80
CA GLU A 39 4.45 -9.18 -4.45
C GLU A 39 3.54 -10.10 -3.63
N LEU A 40 3.76 -10.14 -2.32
CA LEU A 40 2.94 -10.96 -1.43
C LEU A 40 1.53 -10.43 -1.33
N ALA A 41 1.36 -9.11 -1.28
CA ALA A 41 0.03 -8.49 -1.24
C ALA A 41 -0.76 -8.85 -2.49
N ALA A 42 -0.12 -8.82 -3.66
CA ALA A 42 -0.78 -9.12 -4.91
C ALA A 42 -1.34 -10.55 -4.98
N ARG A 43 -0.84 -11.43 -4.14
CA ARG A 43 -1.31 -12.83 -4.07
C ARG A 43 -2.42 -13.03 -3.05
N GLN A 44 -2.73 -12.01 -2.25
CA GLN A 44 -3.73 -12.15 -1.20
C GLN A 44 -5.13 -12.08 -1.77
N PRO A 45 -6.05 -12.93 -1.26
CA PRO A 45 -7.45 -12.80 -1.63
C PRO A 45 -7.97 -11.40 -1.31
N GLY A 46 -8.68 -10.80 -2.24
CA GLY A 46 -9.26 -9.48 -2.04
C GLY A 46 -8.37 -8.30 -2.38
N PHE A 47 -7.12 -8.53 -2.74
CA PHE A 47 -6.24 -7.44 -3.17
C PHE A 47 -6.71 -6.89 -4.53
N LEU A 48 -6.84 -5.57 -4.63
CA LEU A 48 -7.29 -4.91 -5.85
C LEU A 48 -6.21 -4.09 -6.55
N GLY A 49 -5.26 -3.57 -5.80
CA GLY A 49 -4.20 -2.77 -6.38
C GLY A 49 -3.49 -1.89 -5.36
N VAL A 50 -2.47 -1.19 -5.82
CA VAL A 50 -1.66 -0.34 -4.96
C VAL A 50 -1.15 0.86 -5.75
N GLU A 51 -1.09 1.99 -5.06
CA GLU A 51 -0.49 3.22 -5.56
C GLU A 51 0.45 3.76 -4.49
N SER A 52 1.63 4.23 -4.90
CA SER A 52 2.62 4.67 -3.93
C SER A 52 3.47 5.79 -4.50
N ALA A 53 3.78 6.75 -3.65
CA ALA A 53 4.69 7.84 -3.98
C ALA A 53 5.46 8.24 -2.72
N ARG A 54 6.73 8.59 -2.92
CA ARG A 54 7.58 9.01 -1.81
C ARG A 54 8.46 10.17 -2.25
N ASN A 55 8.51 11.19 -1.41
CA ASN A 55 9.34 12.36 -1.64
C ASN A 55 10.81 12.06 -1.31
N PRO A 56 11.73 12.84 -1.89
CA PRO A 56 13.16 12.70 -1.54
C PRO A 56 13.46 12.92 -0.06
N ASP A 57 12.62 13.67 0.65
CA ASP A 57 12.80 13.90 2.09
C ASP A 57 12.38 12.68 2.93
N GLY A 58 11.84 11.63 2.30
CA GLY A 58 11.47 10.41 2.99
C GLY A 58 9.99 10.27 3.32
N PHE A 59 9.20 11.33 3.18
CA PHE A 59 7.75 11.24 3.41
C PHE A 59 7.08 10.60 2.21
N GLY A 60 6.24 9.61 2.46
CA GLY A 60 5.54 8.91 1.40
C GLY A 60 4.17 8.42 1.81
N ILE A 61 3.37 8.12 0.80
CA ILE A 61 2.02 7.58 1.00
C ILE A 61 1.86 6.39 0.07
N THR A 62 1.43 5.26 0.63
CA THR A 62 1.06 4.07 -0.12
C THR A 62 -0.40 3.78 0.17
N VAL A 63 -1.19 3.63 -0.88
CA VAL A 63 -2.60 3.26 -0.75
C VAL A 63 -2.79 1.90 -1.39
N SER A 64 -3.27 0.94 -0.62
CA SER A 64 -3.66 -0.37 -1.16
C SER A 64 -5.17 -0.51 -1.09
N TYR A 65 -5.72 -1.20 -2.08
CA TYR A 65 -7.17 -1.35 -2.24
C TYR A 65 -7.58 -2.80 -2.09
N TRP A 66 -8.70 -3.03 -1.41
CA TRP A 66 -9.13 -4.36 -0.99
C TRP A 66 -10.64 -4.51 -1.11
N THR A 67 -11.10 -5.72 -1.37
CA THR A 67 -12.53 -5.99 -1.53
C THR A 67 -13.29 -5.92 -0.21
N THR A 68 -12.66 -6.31 0.91
CA THR A 68 -13.34 -6.41 2.20
C THR A 68 -12.40 -6.01 3.35
N PRO A 69 -12.96 -5.60 4.49
CA PRO A 69 -12.15 -5.38 5.70
C PRO A 69 -11.45 -6.65 6.19
N GLU A 70 -12.07 -7.82 5.98
CA GLU A 70 -11.49 -9.10 6.37
C GLU A 70 -10.19 -9.38 5.60
N ALA A 71 -10.18 -9.07 4.31
CA ALA A 71 -8.96 -9.21 3.50
C ALA A 71 -7.83 -8.33 4.05
N ILE A 72 -8.17 -7.13 4.51
CA ILE A 72 -7.20 -6.22 5.12
C ILE A 72 -6.65 -6.82 6.42
N SER A 73 -7.53 -7.37 7.26
CA SER A 73 -7.11 -8.00 8.53
C SER A 73 -6.17 -9.17 8.30
N ASP A 74 -6.48 -10.00 7.30
CA ASP A 74 -5.63 -11.14 6.96
C ASP A 74 -4.26 -10.68 6.46
N TRP A 75 -4.24 -9.65 5.62
CA TRP A 75 -2.99 -9.09 5.13
C TRP A 75 -2.17 -8.48 6.26
N LYS A 76 -2.82 -7.77 7.18
CA LYS A 76 -2.15 -7.19 8.34
C LYS A 76 -1.43 -8.26 9.16
N ALA A 77 -2.07 -9.39 9.39
CA ALA A 77 -1.47 -10.49 10.13
C ALA A 77 -0.21 -11.00 9.41
N ASN A 78 -0.24 -11.13 8.10
CA ASN A 78 0.91 -11.56 7.31
C ASN A 78 2.06 -10.55 7.41
N VAL A 79 1.77 -9.26 7.33
CA VAL A 79 2.79 -8.21 7.42
C VAL A 79 3.44 -8.20 8.80
N GLU A 80 2.66 -8.34 9.86
CA GLU A 80 3.19 -8.37 11.22
C GLU A 80 4.09 -9.57 11.43
N HIS A 81 3.73 -10.72 10.88
CA HIS A 81 4.56 -11.91 10.95
C HIS A 81 5.90 -11.70 10.25
N LEU A 82 5.89 -11.14 9.05
CA LEU A 82 7.12 -10.84 8.32
C LEU A 82 7.98 -9.81 9.05
N ALA A 83 7.37 -8.78 9.62
CA ALA A 83 8.09 -7.77 10.36
C ALA A 83 8.79 -8.35 11.59
N ALA A 84 8.16 -9.30 12.27
CA ALA A 84 8.76 -10.00 13.39
C ALA A 84 9.98 -10.80 12.97
N LEU A 85 9.93 -11.41 11.78
CA LEU A 85 11.03 -12.21 11.28
C LEU A 85 12.25 -11.39 10.88
N VAL A 86 12.06 -10.15 10.45
CA VAL A 86 13.16 -9.33 9.89
C VAL A 86 13.52 -8.12 10.74
N LEU A 87 12.96 -7.96 11.92
CA LEU A 87 13.23 -6.85 12.83
C LEU A 87 12.98 -5.47 12.20
N GLY A 88 12.08 -5.41 11.23
CA GLY A 88 12.13 -4.35 10.25
C GLY A 88 11.52 -3.00 10.59
N LYS A 89 10.44 -2.95 11.36
CA LYS A 89 9.67 -1.71 11.47
C LYS A 89 10.47 -0.55 12.04
N ARG A 90 11.29 -0.82 13.05
CA ARG A 90 12.06 0.24 13.71
C ARG A 90 13.19 0.77 12.86
N LEU A 91 13.70 -0.06 11.93
CA LEU A 91 14.82 0.33 11.09
C LEU A 91 14.38 1.18 9.91
N TRP A 92 13.12 1.04 9.47
CA TRP A 92 12.68 1.62 8.21
C TRP A 92 11.92 2.92 8.34
N TYR A 93 11.17 3.10 9.40
CA TYR A 93 10.32 4.28 9.56
C TYR A 93 10.55 4.96 10.90
N SER A 94 10.73 6.28 10.87
CA SER A 94 10.75 7.06 12.10
C SER A 94 9.33 7.39 12.57
N HIS A 95 8.37 7.38 11.63
CA HIS A 95 6.96 7.64 11.95
C HIS A 95 6.09 7.04 10.86
N PHE A 96 4.96 6.49 11.23
CA PHE A 96 3.94 6.10 10.26
C PHE A 96 2.56 6.19 10.88
N GLU A 97 1.57 6.42 10.02
CA GLU A 97 0.16 6.39 10.36
C GLU A 97 -0.54 5.50 9.33
N LEU A 98 -1.46 4.69 9.79
CA LEU A 98 -2.20 3.79 8.93
C LEU A 98 -3.69 4.03 9.15
N ARG A 99 -4.41 4.28 8.05
CA ARG A 99 -5.84 4.56 8.10
C ARG A 99 -6.55 3.62 7.14
N ILE A 100 -7.72 3.15 7.54
CA ILE A 100 -8.55 2.29 6.71
C ILE A 100 -9.83 3.05 6.42
N ALA A 101 -10.19 3.13 5.15
CA ALA A 101 -11.34 3.88 4.70
C ALA A 101 -12.17 3.06 3.73
N LYS A 102 -13.47 3.28 3.74
CA LYS A 102 -14.37 2.69 2.75
C LYS A 102 -14.50 3.66 1.57
N VAL A 103 -14.28 3.15 0.37
CA VAL A 103 -14.50 3.93 -0.84
C VAL A 103 -15.93 3.68 -1.29
N GLU A 104 -16.76 4.68 -1.14
CA GLU A 104 -18.18 4.57 -1.47
C GLU A 104 -18.48 4.99 -2.90
N ARG A 105 -17.70 5.92 -3.44
CA ARG A 105 -17.83 6.38 -4.82
C ARG A 105 -16.45 6.60 -5.41
N ALA A 106 -16.32 6.33 -6.69
CA ALA A 106 -15.08 6.55 -7.42
C ALA A 106 -15.41 6.91 -8.86
N TYR A 107 -14.73 7.90 -9.38
CA TYR A 107 -14.88 8.31 -10.76
C TYR A 107 -13.60 8.99 -11.19
N GLY A 108 -13.38 9.05 -12.49
CA GLY A 108 -12.15 9.65 -12.98
C GLY A 108 -12.21 9.93 -14.46
N LYS A 109 -11.10 10.42 -14.98
CA LYS A 109 -10.97 10.72 -16.40
C LYS A 109 -9.75 9.99 -16.95
N GLN A 110 -9.94 9.31 -18.06
CA GLN A 110 -8.86 8.62 -18.78
C GLN A 110 -8.86 9.09 -20.22
N PRO A 111 -7.75 8.89 -20.94
CA PRO A 111 -7.71 9.25 -22.37
C PRO A 111 -8.80 8.59 -23.20
N THR A 112 -9.23 7.37 -22.82
CA THR A 112 -10.20 6.59 -23.57
C THR A 112 -11.55 6.46 -22.87
N ARG A 113 -11.77 7.17 -21.75
CA ARG A 113 -12.98 7.06 -20.95
C ARG A 113 -13.40 8.44 -20.47
N SER A 114 -14.69 8.73 -20.58
CA SER A 114 -15.27 9.94 -19.99
C SER A 114 -16.20 9.56 -18.82
N TYR A 115 -16.42 10.54 -17.98
CA TYR A 115 -17.32 10.34 -16.84
C TYR A 115 -18.34 11.45 -16.74
#